data_b8f5515e6d8848a5c715c63d3149cc98
#
_entry.id   b8f5515e6d8848a5c715c63d3149cc98
#
_cell.length_a   1.000
_cell.length_b   1.000
_cell.length_c   1.000
_cell.angle_alpha   90.00
_cell.angle_beta   90.00
_cell.angle_gamma   90.00
#
_symmetry.space_group_name_H-M   'P 1'
#
loop_
_entity.id
_entity.type
_entity.pdbx_description
1 polymer ?
#
loop_
_entity_poly.entity_id
_entity_poly.type
_entity_poly.pdbx_seq_one_letter_code
_entity_poly.pdbx_strand_id
1 'polypeptide(L)'
;MKKIIMIALMAIVTCTAEAQNTLRENGTLTLQPKIGAGFGYLSGKFEMEPGGQRRIRTGIVLGVEGEYYATEWLGIAAGVNYAMQGWKYEIPNVTTVMKLNYINIPLVANFYVVKGFALKTGVQFGFLLTAKQNEDDWKSNAEKFNFAIPVGISYEFNNFVIDARYNFAVSPVNKVRNDDNRWRSDLMQLTLGYKFTL
;
A
#
# COMPACT_ATOMS: atom_id res chain seq x y z
N MET A 1 -9.86 7.26 21.87
CA MET A 1 -9.13 7.14 20.60
C MET A 1 -8.00 8.15 20.46
N LYS A 2 -8.22 9.48 20.60
CA LYS A 2 -7.14 10.49 20.49
C LYS A 2 -5.97 10.29 21.50
N LYS A 3 -6.26 9.85 22.73
CA LYS A 3 -5.22 9.58 23.76
C LYS A 3 -4.35 8.36 23.43
N ILE A 4 -4.91 7.32 22.78
CA ILE A 4 -4.16 6.12 22.38
C ILE A 4 -3.21 6.45 21.23
N ILE A 5 -3.65 7.27 20.28
CA ILE A 5 -2.81 7.75 19.16
C ILE A 5 -1.65 8.61 19.69
N MET A 6 -1.92 9.47 20.67
CA MET A 6 -0.89 10.31 21.31
C MET A 6 0.13 9.49 22.09
N ILE A 7 -0.30 8.44 22.79
CA ILE A 7 0.59 7.51 23.54
C ILE A 7 1.42 6.70 22.56
N ALA A 8 0.84 6.23 21.44
CA ALA A 8 1.57 5.53 20.39
C ALA A 8 2.62 6.44 19.70
N LEU A 9 2.28 7.71 19.44
CA LEU A 9 3.23 8.71 18.94
C LEU A 9 4.35 9.01 19.96
N MET A 10 4.03 9.14 21.25
CA MET A 10 5.03 9.32 22.30
C MET A 10 5.94 8.10 22.47
N ALA A 11 5.41 6.88 22.39
CA ALA A 11 6.20 5.66 22.45
C ALA A 11 7.18 5.55 21.26
N ILE A 12 6.80 6.02 20.08
CA ILE A 12 7.68 6.09 18.89
C ILE A 12 8.83 7.08 19.15
N VAL A 13 8.55 8.23 19.77
CA VAL A 13 9.56 9.28 20.05
C VAL A 13 10.55 8.83 21.13
N THR A 14 10.14 8.05 22.14
CA THR A 14 11.04 7.58 23.20
C THR A 14 11.94 6.42 22.77
N CYS A 15 11.53 5.60 21.78
CA CYS A 15 12.38 4.55 21.20
C CYS A 15 13.51 5.09 20.30
N THR A 16 13.54 6.38 19.98
CA THR A 16 14.55 6.97 19.09
C THR A 16 15.92 7.18 19.75
N ALA A 17 16.02 7.05 21.08
CA ALA A 17 17.25 7.38 21.81
C ALA A 17 18.38 6.34 21.65
N GLU A 18 18.08 5.09 21.29
CA GLU A 18 19.07 4.00 21.20
C GLU A 18 19.09 3.21 19.89
N ALA A 19 18.25 3.57 18.91
CA ALA A 19 18.28 2.94 17.59
C ALA A 19 19.53 3.39 16.83
N GLN A 20 20.60 2.66 17.02
CA GLN A 20 21.93 2.98 16.53
C GLN A 20 22.14 2.58 15.08
N ASN A 21 22.93 3.44 14.42
CA ASN A 21 23.86 3.14 13.33
C ASN A 21 23.36 2.25 12.18
N THR A 22 22.21 2.53 11.62
CA THR A 22 22.10 2.37 10.19
C THR A 22 22.73 3.63 9.58
N LEU A 23 24.00 3.52 9.25
CA LEU A 23 24.70 4.53 8.46
C LEU A 23 23.99 4.60 7.12
N ARG A 24 23.12 5.59 6.96
CA ARG A 24 22.58 5.97 5.67
C ARG A 24 23.65 6.76 4.95
N GLU A 25 24.71 6.04 4.58
CA GLU A 25 25.76 6.63 3.79
C GLU A 25 25.24 6.92 2.40
N ASN A 26 25.52 8.11 1.90
CA ASN A 26 25.23 8.49 0.53
C ASN A 26 25.83 7.46 -0.44
N GLY A 27 25.04 6.98 -1.37
CA GLY A 27 25.43 5.95 -2.32
C GLY A 27 25.15 4.51 -1.87
N THR A 28 24.69 4.28 -0.65
CA THR A 28 24.34 2.93 -0.18
C THR A 28 23.09 2.41 -0.89
N LEU A 29 23.15 1.15 -1.29
CA LEU A 29 22.04 0.39 -1.83
C LEU A 29 21.59 -0.64 -0.82
N THR A 30 20.29 -0.77 -0.61
CA THR A 30 19.69 -1.78 0.27
C THR A 30 18.64 -2.58 -0.44
N LEU A 31 18.40 -3.81 0.01
CA LEU A 31 17.33 -4.70 -0.46
C LEU A 31 16.44 -5.06 0.72
N GLN A 32 15.12 -4.92 0.54
CA GLN A 32 14.13 -5.13 1.57
C GLN A 32 13.02 -6.09 1.11
N PRO A 33 13.13 -7.41 1.37
CA PRO A 33 11.97 -8.28 1.34
C PRO A 33 10.98 -7.86 2.42
N LYS A 34 9.67 -7.94 2.10
CA LYS A 34 8.60 -7.55 3.01
C LYS A 34 7.35 -8.39 2.85
N ILE A 35 6.61 -8.54 3.94
CA ILE A 35 5.33 -9.23 4.02
C ILE A 35 4.38 -8.42 4.91
N GLY A 36 3.10 -8.48 4.63
CA GLY A 36 2.11 -7.83 5.48
C GLY A 36 0.67 -8.00 5.03
N ALA A 37 -0.19 -7.19 5.62
CA ALA A 37 -1.62 -7.14 5.34
C ALA A 37 -1.96 -5.96 4.43
N GLY A 38 -2.87 -6.22 3.50
CA GLY A 38 -3.51 -5.22 2.66
C GLY A 38 -4.99 -5.10 3.00
N PHE A 39 -5.50 -3.88 2.99
CA PHE A 39 -6.90 -3.55 3.24
C PHE A 39 -7.42 -2.80 2.02
N GLY A 40 -8.08 -3.53 1.13
CA GLY A 40 -8.63 -2.99 -0.10
C GLY A 40 -9.99 -2.35 0.11
N TYR A 41 -10.23 -1.22 -0.53
CA TYR A 41 -11.45 -0.43 -0.42
C TYR A 41 -11.91 0.07 -1.78
N LEU A 42 -13.24 0.06 -2.00
CA LEU A 42 -13.86 0.64 -3.20
C LEU A 42 -13.98 2.15 -3.04
N SER A 43 -13.31 2.90 -3.89
CA SER A 43 -13.39 4.35 -4.00
C SER A 43 -13.92 4.79 -5.38
N GLY A 44 -14.05 6.09 -5.58
CA GLY A 44 -14.58 6.66 -6.80
C GLY A 44 -16.11 6.77 -6.84
N LYS A 45 -16.63 7.09 -8.01
CA LYS A 45 -18.07 7.21 -8.24
C LYS A 45 -18.67 5.83 -8.44
N PHE A 46 -19.65 5.50 -7.65
CA PHE A 46 -20.38 4.23 -7.66
C PHE A 46 -21.79 4.47 -7.13
N GLU A 47 -22.79 4.15 -7.92
CA GLU A 47 -24.19 4.18 -7.47
C GLU A 47 -24.41 3.04 -6.47
N MET A 48 -24.84 3.38 -5.26
CA MET A 48 -25.21 2.41 -4.24
C MET A 48 -26.69 2.15 -4.27
N GLU A 49 -27.06 0.88 -4.25
CA GLU A 49 -28.46 0.49 -4.02
C GLU A 49 -28.89 0.88 -2.61
N PRO A 50 -30.20 1.14 -2.38
CA PRO A 50 -30.73 1.41 -1.05
C PRO A 50 -30.34 0.31 -0.05
N GLY A 51 -29.72 0.70 1.05
CA GLY A 51 -29.20 -0.23 2.08
C GLY A 51 -27.84 -0.87 1.76
N GLY A 52 -27.20 -0.52 0.63
CA GLY A 52 -25.88 -1.02 0.26
C GLY A 52 -24.78 -0.45 1.13
N GLN A 53 -23.80 -1.28 1.49
CA GLN A 53 -22.61 -0.89 2.28
C GLN A 53 -21.33 -1.36 1.60
N ARG A 54 -20.33 -0.47 1.57
CA ARG A 54 -18.97 -0.81 1.14
C ARG A 54 -18.19 -1.35 2.34
N ARG A 55 -17.54 -2.49 2.15
CA ARG A 55 -16.70 -3.11 3.18
C ARG A 55 -15.28 -3.32 2.68
N ILE A 56 -14.36 -3.25 3.61
CA ILE A 56 -12.94 -3.53 3.37
C ILE A 56 -12.78 -5.03 3.07
N ARG A 57 -11.91 -5.34 2.11
CA ARG A 57 -11.40 -6.68 1.91
C ARG A 57 -9.95 -6.76 2.40
N THR A 58 -9.69 -7.65 3.34
CA THR A 58 -8.33 -7.93 3.80
C THR A 58 -7.64 -8.92 2.86
N GLY A 59 -6.37 -8.69 2.57
CA GLY A 59 -5.52 -9.53 1.73
C GLY A 59 -4.09 -9.54 2.22
N ILE A 60 -3.22 -10.27 1.52
CA ILE A 60 -1.79 -10.37 1.80
C ILE A 60 -1.04 -9.45 0.82
N VAL A 61 0.02 -8.83 1.30
CA VAL A 61 1.01 -8.12 0.52
C VAL A 61 2.37 -8.78 0.72
N LEU A 62 3.02 -9.14 -0.39
CA LEU A 62 4.37 -9.71 -0.42
C LEU A 62 5.20 -8.92 -1.41
N GLY A 63 6.47 -8.65 -1.12
CA GLY A 63 7.30 -7.99 -2.08
C GLY A 63 8.75 -7.83 -1.70
N VAL A 64 9.48 -7.22 -2.63
CA VAL A 64 10.88 -6.83 -2.47
C VAL A 64 11.02 -5.42 -3.00
N GLU A 65 11.66 -4.55 -2.22
CA GLU A 65 12.03 -3.18 -2.61
C GLU A 65 13.54 -3.00 -2.47
N GLY A 66 14.18 -2.42 -3.50
CA GLY A 66 15.53 -1.90 -3.43
C GLY A 66 15.47 -0.41 -3.15
N GLU A 67 16.32 0.10 -2.26
CA GLU A 67 16.40 1.53 -1.93
C GLU A 67 17.85 2.00 -2.07
N TYR A 68 18.01 3.09 -2.82
CA TYR A 68 19.25 3.82 -2.98
C TYR A 68 19.21 5.11 -2.18
N TYR A 69 20.17 5.32 -1.29
CA TYR A 69 20.31 6.55 -0.51
C TYR A 69 21.02 7.62 -1.32
N ALA A 70 20.23 8.53 -1.92
CA ALA A 70 20.77 9.67 -2.65
C ALA A 70 21.41 10.71 -1.71
N THR A 71 20.89 10.83 -0.51
CA THR A 71 21.45 11.61 0.61
C THR A 71 21.09 10.94 1.93
N GLU A 72 21.61 11.43 3.06
CA GLU A 72 21.26 10.93 4.39
C GLU A 72 19.75 11.05 4.73
N TRP A 73 19.06 12.01 4.11
CA TRP A 73 17.63 12.28 4.34
C TRP A 73 16.72 11.83 3.19
N LEU A 74 17.27 11.41 2.04
CA LEU A 74 16.49 11.02 0.86
C LEU A 74 16.94 9.66 0.33
N GLY A 75 16.02 8.69 0.37
CA GLY A 75 16.13 7.42 -0.33
C GLY A 75 15.16 7.34 -1.50
N ILE A 76 15.59 6.73 -2.59
CA ILE A 76 14.73 6.41 -3.74
C ILE A 76 14.57 4.89 -3.78
N ALA A 77 13.34 4.42 -3.64
CA ALA A 77 13.03 3.00 -3.61
C ALA A 77 12.21 2.59 -4.83
N ALA A 78 12.56 1.45 -5.39
CA ALA A 78 11.80 0.77 -6.42
C ALA A 78 11.67 -0.71 -6.08
N GLY A 79 10.57 -1.35 -6.51
CA GLY A 79 10.38 -2.75 -6.16
C GLY A 79 9.28 -3.44 -6.93
N VAL A 80 9.00 -4.67 -6.52
CA VAL A 80 7.90 -5.49 -7.03
C VAL A 80 7.14 -6.07 -5.85
N ASN A 81 5.82 -5.83 -5.82
CA ASN A 81 4.95 -6.30 -4.76
C ASN A 81 3.76 -7.06 -5.36
N TYR A 82 3.49 -8.26 -4.87
CA TYR A 82 2.21 -8.92 -5.06
C TYR A 82 1.24 -8.43 -3.99
N ALA A 83 0.02 -8.04 -4.38
CA ALA A 83 -1.00 -7.56 -3.45
C ALA A 83 -2.38 -8.14 -3.79
N MET A 84 -3.01 -8.73 -2.78
CA MET A 84 -4.41 -9.11 -2.83
C MET A 84 -5.25 -7.87 -2.45
N GLN A 85 -5.93 -7.29 -3.44
CA GLN A 85 -6.78 -6.11 -3.31
C GLN A 85 -8.23 -6.45 -3.59
N GLY A 86 -9.08 -5.43 -3.60
CA GLY A 86 -10.50 -5.51 -3.90
C GLY A 86 -11.33 -4.99 -2.74
N TRP A 87 -12.61 -5.33 -2.74
CA TRP A 87 -13.57 -4.85 -1.76
C TRP A 87 -14.71 -5.85 -1.58
N LYS A 88 -15.56 -5.59 -0.60
CA LYS A 88 -16.86 -6.25 -0.46
C LYS A 88 -17.97 -5.21 -0.60
N TYR A 89 -19.07 -5.63 -1.16
CA TYR A 89 -20.31 -4.87 -1.23
C TYR A 89 -21.45 -5.68 -0.64
N GLU A 90 -22.08 -5.14 0.37
CA GLU A 90 -23.16 -5.81 1.11
C GLU A 90 -24.48 -5.07 0.86
N ILE A 91 -25.50 -5.81 0.41
CA ILE A 91 -26.91 -5.40 0.42
C ILE A 91 -27.69 -6.41 1.28
N PRO A 92 -28.93 -6.10 1.72
CA PRO A 92 -29.70 -7.07 2.50
C PRO A 92 -29.72 -8.45 1.82
N ASN A 93 -29.27 -9.47 2.54
CA ASN A 93 -29.21 -10.89 2.13
C ASN A 93 -28.19 -11.25 1.01
N VAL A 94 -27.39 -10.30 0.49
CA VAL A 94 -26.40 -10.60 -0.55
C VAL A 94 -25.08 -9.89 -0.24
N THR A 95 -23.99 -10.67 -0.26
CA THR A 95 -22.63 -10.12 -0.19
C THR A 95 -21.89 -10.41 -1.48
N THR A 96 -21.45 -9.38 -2.17
CA THR A 96 -20.58 -9.48 -3.34
C THR A 96 -19.14 -9.20 -2.95
N VAL A 97 -18.24 -10.11 -3.28
CA VAL A 97 -16.80 -9.98 -3.01
C VAL A 97 -16.06 -9.79 -4.32
N MET A 98 -15.42 -8.63 -4.49
CA MET A 98 -14.52 -8.39 -5.61
C MET A 98 -13.09 -8.73 -5.18
N LYS A 99 -12.48 -9.71 -5.85
CA LYS A 99 -11.11 -10.16 -5.62
C LYS A 99 -10.23 -9.68 -6.77
N LEU A 100 -9.29 -8.80 -6.48
CA LEU A 100 -8.33 -8.27 -7.46
C LEU A 100 -6.92 -8.55 -6.96
N ASN A 101 -6.12 -9.25 -7.73
CA ASN A 101 -4.73 -9.50 -7.39
C ASN A 101 -3.84 -8.80 -8.41
N TYR A 102 -2.89 -8.02 -7.91
CA TYR A 102 -1.98 -7.21 -8.72
C TYR A 102 -0.52 -7.56 -8.45
N ILE A 103 0.28 -7.43 -9.49
CA ILE A 103 1.71 -7.14 -9.35
C ILE A 103 1.83 -5.62 -9.44
N ASN A 104 2.37 -5.03 -8.39
CA ASN A 104 2.60 -3.59 -8.27
C ASN A 104 4.10 -3.29 -8.35
N ILE A 105 4.44 -2.28 -9.12
CA ILE A 105 5.80 -1.73 -9.25
C ILE A 105 5.77 -0.31 -8.66
N PRO A 106 6.07 -0.13 -7.37
CA PRO A 106 6.21 1.18 -6.76
C PRO A 106 7.56 1.81 -7.11
N LEU A 107 7.54 3.12 -7.32
CA LEU A 107 8.69 4.00 -7.32
C LEU A 107 8.43 5.09 -6.28
N VAL A 108 9.17 5.07 -5.18
CA VAL A 108 8.86 5.83 -3.97
C VAL A 108 10.08 6.61 -3.51
N ALA A 109 9.88 7.88 -3.18
CA ALA A 109 10.83 8.69 -2.44
C ALA A 109 10.56 8.54 -0.93
N ASN A 110 11.61 8.23 -0.18
CA ASN A 110 11.60 8.10 1.27
C ASN A 110 12.33 9.31 1.87
N PHE A 111 11.59 10.17 2.56
CA PHE A 111 12.12 11.36 3.22
C PHE A 111 12.33 11.06 4.69
N TYR A 112 13.57 10.87 5.10
CA TYR A 112 13.96 10.56 6.46
C TYR A 112 14.02 11.85 7.29
N VAL A 113 12.96 12.11 8.07
CA VAL A 113 12.81 13.34 8.86
C VAL A 113 13.48 13.25 10.23
N VAL A 114 13.56 12.04 10.78
CA VAL A 114 14.33 11.71 11.98
C VAL A 114 14.93 10.31 11.82
N LYS A 115 15.84 9.95 12.74
CA LYS A 115 16.50 8.64 12.72
C LYS A 115 15.47 7.50 12.69
N GLY A 116 15.52 6.64 11.68
CA GLY A 116 14.60 5.52 11.51
C GLY A 116 13.22 5.87 10.92
N PHE A 117 12.73 7.09 11.01
CA PHE A 117 11.40 7.46 10.54
C PHE A 117 11.44 8.16 9.18
N ALA A 118 10.66 7.66 8.22
CA ALA A 118 10.54 8.24 6.89
C ALA A 118 9.08 8.52 6.52
N LEU A 119 8.89 9.65 5.84
CA LEU A 119 7.69 9.94 5.05
C LEU A 119 7.91 9.41 3.65
N LYS A 120 6.88 8.84 3.05
CA LYS A 120 6.98 8.14 1.75
C LYS A 120 5.93 8.66 0.80
N THR A 121 6.33 8.95 -0.44
CA THR A 121 5.41 9.25 -1.53
C THR A 121 6.04 8.90 -2.88
N GLY A 122 5.22 8.78 -3.92
CA GLY A 122 5.71 8.44 -5.23
C GLY A 122 4.61 8.04 -6.19
N VAL A 123 4.93 7.10 -7.07
CA VAL A 123 3.99 6.52 -8.03
C VAL A 123 4.04 4.99 -7.96
N GLN A 124 2.94 4.35 -8.32
CA GLN A 124 2.84 2.90 -8.38
C GLN A 124 2.12 2.46 -9.63
N PHE A 125 2.72 1.54 -10.36
CA PHE A 125 2.16 0.91 -11.54
C PHE A 125 1.70 -0.50 -11.17
N GLY A 126 0.40 -0.79 -11.33
CA GLY A 126 -0.19 -2.08 -11.01
C GLY A 126 -0.62 -2.83 -12.27
N PHE A 127 -0.31 -4.12 -12.33
CA PHE A 127 -0.70 -5.02 -13.41
C PHE A 127 -1.61 -6.10 -12.84
N LEU A 128 -2.84 -6.18 -13.38
CA LEU A 128 -3.86 -7.11 -12.93
C LEU A 128 -3.51 -8.54 -13.31
N LEU A 129 -3.34 -9.40 -12.33
CA LEU A 129 -3.16 -10.84 -12.54
C LEU A 129 -4.49 -11.56 -12.62
N THR A 130 -5.36 -11.35 -11.62
CA THR A 130 -6.67 -11.99 -11.54
C THR A 130 -7.72 -11.00 -11.07
N ALA A 131 -8.92 -11.10 -11.63
CA ALA A 131 -10.10 -10.41 -11.16
C ALA A 131 -11.25 -11.42 -11.07
N LYS A 132 -11.88 -11.52 -9.88
CA LYS A 132 -13.04 -12.38 -9.67
C LYS A 132 -14.12 -11.61 -8.91
N GLN A 133 -15.36 -11.82 -9.33
CA GLN A 133 -16.54 -11.39 -8.59
C GLN A 133 -17.14 -12.64 -7.92
N ASN A 134 -17.07 -12.72 -6.61
CA ASN A 134 -17.23 -13.96 -5.86
C ASN A 134 -16.24 -15.03 -6.37
N GLU A 135 -16.70 -16.04 -7.10
CA GLU A 135 -15.85 -17.06 -7.72
C GLU A 135 -15.82 -16.95 -9.26
N ASP A 136 -16.67 -16.10 -9.86
CA ASP A 136 -16.77 -15.92 -11.31
C ASP A 136 -15.62 -15.06 -11.85
N ASP A 137 -15.11 -15.40 -13.02
CA ASP A 137 -14.07 -14.60 -13.69
C ASP A 137 -14.63 -13.26 -14.16
N TRP A 138 -14.07 -12.18 -13.65
CA TRP A 138 -14.43 -10.80 -13.98
C TRP A 138 -13.33 -10.07 -14.76
N LYS A 139 -12.24 -10.77 -15.12
CA LYS A 139 -11.05 -10.17 -15.73
C LYS A 139 -11.31 -9.51 -17.08
N SER A 140 -12.30 -10.00 -17.86
CA SER A 140 -12.72 -9.39 -19.13
C SER A 140 -13.27 -7.97 -18.94
N ASN A 141 -13.90 -7.68 -17.81
CA ASN A 141 -14.53 -6.41 -17.45
C ASN A 141 -13.61 -5.46 -16.67
N ALA A 142 -12.44 -5.97 -16.24
CA ALA A 142 -11.46 -5.20 -15.48
C ALA A 142 -10.39 -4.58 -16.39
N GLU A 143 -9.96 -3.37 -16.01
CA GLU A 143 -8.76 -2.77 -16.60
C GLU A 143 -7.52 -3.53 -16.10
N LYS A 144 -6.61 -3.81 -17.05
CA LYS A 144 -5.39 -4.57 -16.74
C LYS A 144 -4.33 -3.75 -16.03
N PHE A 145 -4.40 -2.45 -16.16
CA PHE A 145 -3.43 -1.51 -15.63
C PHE A 145 -4.06 -0.64 -14.54
N ASN A 146 -3.34 -0.45 -13.45
CA ASN A 146 -3.71 0.43 -12.36
C ASN A 146 -2.56 1.41 -12.08
N PHE A 147 -2.89 2.70 -12.02
CA PHE A 147 -1.96 3.74 -11.58
C PHE A 147 -2.42 4.26 -10.22
N ALA A 148 -1.50 4.32 -9.26
CA ALA A 148 -1.79 4.80 -7.91
C ALA A 148 -0.68 5.74 -7.41
N ILE A 149 -1.03 6.58 -6.45
CA ILE A 149 -0.12 7.46 -5.73
C ILE A 149 0.01 6.91 -4.31
N PRO A 150 1.13 6.28 -3.95
CA PRO A 150 1.43 5.87 -2.59
C PRO A 150 1.76 7.07 -1.71
N VAL A 151 1.19 7.11 -0.51
CA VAL A 151 1.56 8.01 0.57
C VAL A 151 1.66 7.18 1.85
N GLY A 152 2.73 7.34 2.61
CA GLY A 152 2.93 6.50 3.78
C GLY A 152 4.00 7.00 4.71
N ILE A 153 4.20 6.18 5.72
CA ILE A 153 5.25 6.35 6.73
C ILE A 153 5.94 5.01 6.94
N SER A 154 7.20 5.06 7.31
CA SER A 154 7.90 3.87 7.77
C SER A 154 8.79 4.17 8.96
N TYR A 155 8.99 3.15 9.77
CA TYR A 155 9.92 3.19 10.89
C TYR A 155 10.89 2.02 10.79
N GLU A 156 12.16 2.34 10.85
CA GLU A 156 13.28 1.40 10.80
C GLU A 156 13.91 1.27 12.18
N PHE A 157 13.93 0.04 12.67
CA PHE A 157 14.60 -0.32 13.92
C PHE A 157 15.60 -1.45 13.65
N ASN A 158 16.87 -1.18 13.86
CA ASN A 158 17.95 -2.02 13.35
C ASN A 158 17.78 -2.22 11.83
N ASN A 159 17.56 -3.45 11.40
CA ASN A 159 17.30 -3.78 10.00
C ASN A 159 15.81 -4.07 9.72
N PHE A 160 14.96 -4.07 10.75
CA PHE A 160 13.53 -4.26 10.58
C PHE A 160 12.84 -2.95 10.20
N VAL A 161 11.94 -3.02 9.23
CA VAL A 161 11.16 -1.88 8.76
C VAL A 161 9.68 -2.19 8.87
N ILE A 162 8.95 -1.37 9.64
CA ILE A 162 7.49 -1.33 9.61
C ILE A 162 7.08 -0.22 8.66
N ASP A 163 6.29 -0.56 7.65
CA ASP A 163 5.82 0.38 6.61
C ASP A 163 4.29 0.38 6.59
N ALA A 164 3.70 1.55 6.78
CA ALA A 164 2.27 1.80 6.62
C ALA A 164 2.06 2.74 5.44
N ARG A 165 1.35 2.27 4.41
CA ARG A 165 1.19 2.97 3.14
C ARG A 165 -0.25 2.93 2.66
N TYR A 166 -0.76 4.06 2.19
CA TYR A 166 -2.02 4.14 1.49
C TYR A 166 -1.76 4.43 0.01
N ASN A 167 -2.27 3.58 -0.86
CA ASN A 167 -2.14 3.71 -2.30
C ASN A 167 -3.47 4.23 -2.86
N PHE A 168 -3.49 5.51 -3.19
CA PHE A 168 -4.62 6.19 -3.83
C PHE A 168 -4.71 5.78 -5.29
N ALA A 169 -5.71 4.98 -5.66
CA ALA A 169 -5.92 4.60 -7.05
C ALA A 169 -6.39 5.82 -7.87
N VAL A 170 -5.67 6.12 -8.93
CA VAL A 170 -6.01 7.20 -9.88
C VAL A 170 -6.80 6.64 -11.05
N SER A 171 -6.37 5.50 -11.60
CA SER A 171 -7.05 4.84 -12.71
C SER A 171 -8.26 4.04 -12.24
N PRO A 172 -9.34 3.97 -13.04
CA PRO A 172 -10.48 3.13 -12.74
C PRO A 172 -10.14 1.65 -12.98
N VAL A 173 -10.88 0.77 -12.28
CA VAL A 173 -10.77 -0.69 -12.40
C VAL A 173 -11.71 -1.24 -13.48
N ASN A 174 -12.87 -0.61 -13.69
CA ASN A 174 -13.88 -1.05 -14.65
C ASN A 174 -13.64 -0.48 -16.04
N LYS A 175 -13.80 -1.33 -17.07
CA LYS A 175 -13.69 -0.93 -18.49
C LYS A 175 -14.90 -0.13 -18.98
N VAL A 176 -16.10 -0.60 -18.64
CA VAL A 176 -17.34 0.12 -18.97
C VAL A 176 -17.55 1.19 -17.93
N ARG A 177 -17.43 2.44 -18.35
CA ARG A 177 -17.48 3.60 -17.45
C ARG A 177 -18.27 4.73 -18.08
N ASN A 178 -19.14 5.28 -17.28
CA ASN A 178 -19.82 6.54 -17.50
C ASN A 178 -19.23 7.57 -16.52
N ASP A 179 -19.61 8.82 -16.64
CA ASP A 179 -19.16 9.86 -15.70
C ASP A 179 -19.56 9.58 -14.25
N ASP A 180 -20.61 8.79 -14.03
CA ASP A 180 -21.13 8.44 -12.72
C ASP A 180 -20.71 7.03 -12.23
N ASN A 181 -19.99 6.26 -13.07
CA ASN A 181 -19.61 4.89 -12.77
C ASN A 181 -18.10 4.66 -13.02
N ARG A 182 -17.26 5.15 -12.11
CA ARG A 182 -15.80 5.00 -12.13
C ARG A 182 -15.34 4.37 -10.82
N TRP A 183 -15.15 3.06 -10.84
CA TRP A 183 -14.69 2.31 -9.69
C TRP A 183 -13.18 2.38 -9.57
N ARG A 184 -12.69 2.64 -8.36
CA ARG A 184 -11.27 2.61 -8.05
C ARG A 184 -11.02 1.66 -6.88
N SER A 185 -9.88 1.01 -6.86
CA SER A 185 -9.48 0.10 -5.78
C SER A 185 -8.31 0.69 -5.04
N ASP A 186 -8.59 1.37 -3.95
CA ASP A 186 -7.56 1.87 -3.04
C ASP A 186 -7.04 0.73 -2.17
N LEU A 187 -5.78 0.84 -1.73
CA LEU A 187 -5.14 -0.15 -0.87
C LEU A 187 -4.39 0.54 0.27
N MET A 188 -4.84 0.32 1.50
CA MET A 188 -4.01 0.53 2.68
C MET A 188 -3.20 -0.73 2.94
N GLN A 189 -1.90 -0.61 3.19
CA GLN A 189 -1.05 -1.74 3.52
C GLN A 189 -0.23 -1.47 4.77
N LEU A 190 -0.04 -2.51 5.56
CA LEU A 190 0.87 -2.54 6.70
C LEU A 190 1.82 -3.71 6.50
N THR A 191 3.11 -3.45 6.34
CA THR A 191 4.12 -4.47 6.06
C THR A 191 5.27 -4.42 7.03
N LEU A 192 5.85 -5.59 7.29
CA LEU A 192 7.12 -5.76 7.97
C LEU A 192 8.14 -6.24 6.95
N GLY A 193 9.27 -5.58 6.91
CA GLY A 193 10.41 -5.93 6.05
C GLY A 193 11.69 -6.08 6.85
N TYR A 194 12.69 -6.66 6.20
CA TYR A 194 14.05 -6.70 6.70
C TYR A 194 14.98 -6.13 5.64
N LYS A 195 15.81 -5.18 6.03
CA LYS A 195 16.69 -4.44 5.12
C LYS A 195 18.10 -5.03 5.14
N PHE A 196 18.58 -5.44 3.98
CA PHE A 196 19.96 -5.87 3.75
C PHE A 196 20.72 -4.74 3.06
N THR A 197 21.87 -4.37 3.57
CA THR A 197 22.80 -3.47 2.89
C THR A 197 23.61 -4.28 1.87
N LEU A 198 23.77 -3.77 0.65
CA LEU A 198 24.47 -4.40 -0.46
C LEU A 198 25.83 -3.77 -0.70
#